data_5de9f08738db80ec9e3b6fa2261487c3
#
_entry.id   5de9f08738db80ec9e3b6fa2261487c3
#
_cell.length_a   1.000
_cell.length_b   1.000
_cell.length_c   1.000
_cell.angle_alpha   90.00
_cell.angle_beta   90.00
_cell.angle_gamma   90.00
#
_symmetry.space_group_name_H-M   'P 1'
#
loop_
_entity.id
_entity.type
_entity.pdbx_description
1 polymer ?
#
loop_
_entity_poly.entity_id
_entity_poly.type
_entity_poly.pdbx_seq_one_letter_code
_entity_poly.pdbx_strand_id
1 'polypeptide(L)'
;MKERALAVDLLRGLAIVGMVLSGYISRNPDLPAWLFHAQLPPPSFAFDPSVPGITWVDLVFPFFLFSMGAAFPFSIGRRLDRGVSAAQVAWTILRRGLLLAFFAIVLGNTNLWTLHEALQRPVAASLLTLVVWGAFFAMFIRLRNRSERFNTLLNGCGIAALLLLLVLYRALGVDVNLHRSDIIILILANVVVAGSFLWWLTRRTPRLRMGLVVLLVALKLSATVPGSWTESVWNATFAPWLYHTEFLQYLCIVLPGSVAGELIARWLARKGTAAPTASTDLSVTAAVAPHFVSSVTCTPAAAMPLPDGQAAPAGAAVAADSAVRIARVGSASAASSASLSAPAAAVPSPADGKGARPAAASHDAEPLPGRFRLAGALVLLLLAVNLWGLYVRALTANLLLTLLAGGAAAWLLRRPRTALQELLSALFATGLFWLLLGLVFEPLEGGIKKDPATVSYFFVTAGMASHVLLLATLLFESLHGRAGLLVRCGENPMIAYTAAGYVVVPLLFIEEQWGFSMPWIWGAGGCGAGIARGVVITLLAMLLTSAFTRRRLFWRT
;
A
#
# COMPACT_ATOMS: atom_id res chain seq x y z
N MET A 1 -15.45 13.41 14.98
CA MET A 1 -14.38 12.42 14.73
C MET A 1 -13.80 12.76 13.38
N LYS A 2 -12.44 12.85 13.23
CA LYS A 2 -11.86 13.09 11.90
C LYS A 2 -12.25 11.95 10.98
N GLU A 3 -12.81 12.25 9.81
CA GLU A 3 -13.15 11.25 8.81
C GLU A 3 -11.93 10.41 8.46
N ARG A 4 -12.10 9.12 8.47
CA ARG A 4 -11.06 8.13 8.25
C ARG A 4 -11.26 7.48 6.90
N ALA A 5 -10.20 7.18 6.20
CA ALA A 5 -10.25 6.52 4.91
C ALA A 5 -10.49 5.00 5.09
N LEU A 6 -11.71 4.61 5.48
CA LEU A 6 -12.09 3.22 5.75
C LEU A 6 -11.82 2.29 4.56
N ALA A 7 -11.98 2.78 3.33
CA ALA A 7 -11.69 2.02 2.13
C ALA A 7 -10.21 1.60 2.03
N VAL A 8 -9.28 2.49 2.43
CA VAL A 8 -7.84 2.18 2.46
C VAL A 8 -7.53 1.17 3.56
N ASP A 9 -8.17 1.30 4.73
CA ASP A 9 -7.99 0.34 5.82
C ASP A 9 -8.58 -1.03 5.44
N LEU A 10 -9.71 -1.09 4.70
CA LEU A 10 -10.26 -2.35 4.18
C LEU A 10 -9.30 -3.03 3.19
N LEU A 11 -8.78 -2.28 2.21
CA LEU A 11 -7.83 -2.82 1.23
C LEU A 11 -6.59 -3.41 1.93
N ARG A 12 -6.05 -2.70 2.92
CA ARG A 12 -4.92 -3.17 3.72
C ARG A 12 -5.28 -4.41 4.54
N GLY A 13 -6.48 -4.43 5.13
CA GLY A 13 -6.98 -5.57 5.89
C GLY A 13 -7.16 -6.81 5.03
N LEU A 14 -7.73 -6.68 3.83
CA LEU A 14 -7.84 -7.76 2.84
C LEU A 14 -6.45 -8.32 2.48
N ALA A 15 -5.49 -7.43 2.21
CA ALA A 15 -4.13 -7.83 1.88
C ALA A 15 -3.47 -8.65 3.00
N ILE A 16 -3.51 -8.19 4.24
CA ILE A 16 -2.89 -8.88 5.37
C ILE A 16 -3.59 -10.19 5.72
N VAL A 17 -4.92 -10.16 5.75
CA VAL A 17 -5.70 -11.36 6.05
C VAL A 17 -5.47 -12.42 4.96
N GLY A 18 -5.42 -12.00 3.69
CA GLY A 18 -5.05 -12.88 2.58
C GLY A 18 -3.63 -13.45 2.72
N MET A 19 -2.63 -12.65 3.14
CA MET A 19 -1.27 -13.14 3.40
C MET A 19 -1.25 -14.20 4.51
N VAL A 20 -1.95 -13.96 5.60
CA VAL A 20 -2.05 -14.94 6.70
C VAL A 20 -2.75 -16.20 6.23
N LEU A 21 -3.89 -16.07 5.55
CA LEU A 21 -4.64 -17.22 5.03
C LEU A 21 -3.78 -18.10 4.12
N SER A 22 -3.11 -17.50 3.13
CA SER A 22 -2.27 -18.23 2.19
C SER A 22 -1.08 -18.93 2.86
N GLY A 23 -0.52 -18.33 3.91
CA GLY A 23 0.60 -18.89 4.67
C GLY A 23 0.25 -20.08 5.54
N TYR A 24 -1.04 -20.27 5.88
CA TYR A 24 -1.48 -21.34 6.78
C TYR A 24 -2.39 -22.39 6.14
N ILE A 25 -2.77 -22.25 4.87
CA ILE A 25 -3.35 -23.36 4.09
C ILE A 25 -2.28 -24.46 3.98
N SER A 26 -2.67 -25.69 4.30
CA SER A 26 -1.76 -26.85 4.26
C SER A 26 -1.28 -27.10 2.82
N ARG A 27 0.01 -27.41 2.64
CA ARG A 27 0.56 -27.82 1.34
C ARG A 27 0.19 -29.27 1.06
N ASN A 28 -1.07 -29.50 0.68
CA ASN A 28 -1.56 -30.80 0.28
C ASN A 28 -1.56 -30.89 -1.26
N PRO A 29 -0.94 -31.94 -1.86
CA PRO A 29 -0.88 -32.11 -3.32
C PRO A 29 -2.23 -32.15 -4.03
N ASP A 30 -3.29 -32.59 -3.33
CA ASP A 30 -4.63 -32.71 -3.88
C ASP A 30 -5.41 -31.38 -3.89
N LEU A 31 -4.84 -30.31 -3.29
CA LEU A 31 -5.49 -29.00 -3.30
C LEU A 31 -5.30 -28.29 -4.64
N PRO A 32 -6.31 -27.51 -5.09
CA PRO A 32 -6.21 -26.77 -6.33
C PRO A 32 -5.03 -25.78 -6.34
N ALA A 33 -4.28 -25.72 -7.42
CA ALA A 33 -3.09 -24.88 -7.56
C ALA A 33 -3.38 -23.38 -7.35
N TRP A 34 -4.57 -22.90 -7.66
CA TRP A 34 -4.97 -21.50 -7.47
C TRP A 34 -5.04 -21.04 -6.00
N LEU A 35 -4.95 -21.97 -5.04
CA LEU A 35 -4.84 -21.66 -3.60
C LEU A 35 -3.42 -21.28 -3.18
N PHE A 36 -2.43 -21.45 -4.05
CA PHE A 36 -1.02 -21.19 -3.81
C PHE A 36 -0.47 -20.16 -4.77
N HIS A 37 0.77 -19.73 -4.57
CA HIS A 37 1.46 -18.91 -5.55
C HIS A 37 1.57 -19.62 -6.90
N ALA A 38 1.40 -18.89 -8.00
CA ALA A 38 1.50 -19.46 -9.34
C ALA A 38 2.84 -20.16 -9.59
N GLN A 39 3.95 -19.63 -9.03
CA GLN A 39 5.30 -20.19 -9.12
C GLN A 39 5.62 -21.29 -8.09
N LEU A 40 4.63 -21.76 -7.33
CA LEU A 40 4.75 -22.84 -6.35
C LEU A 40 3.62 -23.88 -6.54
N PRO A 41 3.48 -24.46 -7.76
CA PRO A 41 2.34 -25.33 -8.06
C PRO A 41 2.43 -26.67 -7.33
N PRO A 42 1.29 -27.25 -6.88
CA PRO A 42 1.25 -28.62 -6.47
C PRO A 42 1.55 -29.56 -7.68
N PRO A 43 2.01 -30.80 -7.46
CA PRO A 43 2.18 -31.44 -6.16
C PRO A 43 3.51 -31.17 -5.47
N SER A 44 4.51 -30.65 -6.21
CA SER A 44 5.88 -30.51 -5.71
C SER A 44 6.05 -29.33 -4.76
N PHE A 45 5.28 -28.25 -4.94
CA PHE A 45 5.49 -26.95 -4.27
C PHE A 45 6.92 -26.43 -4.41
N ALA A 46 7.64 -26.90 -5.43
CA ALA A 46 8.94 -26.39 -5.79
C ALA A 46 8.80 -25.06 -6.51
N PHE A 47 9.69 -24.12 -6.19
CA PHE A 47 9.70 -22.82 -6.86
C PHE A 47 10.15 -22.97 -8.32
N ASP A 48 9.29 -22.52 -9.25
CA ASP A 48 9.58 -22.47 -10.68
C ASP A 48 9.36 -21.04 -11.22
N PRO A 49 10.45 -20.29 -11.42
CA PRO A 49 10.38 -18.92 -11.94
C PRO A 49 9.94 -18.83 -13.41
N SER A 50 9.88 -19.94 -14.13
CA SER A 50 9.45 -19.99 -15.53
C SER A 50 7.93 -19.96 -15.67
N VAL A 51 7.16 -20.39 -14.66
CA VAL A 51 5.70 -20.47 -14.70
C VAL A 51 5.06 -19.08 -14.71
N PRO A 52 4.42 -18.67 -15.83
CA PRO A 52 3.70 -17.42 -15.87
C PRO A 52 2.29 -17.56 -15.31
N GLY A 53 1.74 -16.45 -14.83
CA GLY A 53 0.40 -16.37 -14.27
C GLY A 53 0.42 -15.81 -12.85
N ILE A 54 -0.77 -15.50 -12.35
CA ILE A 54 -1.00 -15.04 -10.98
C ILE A 54 -2.24 -15.70 -10.40
N THR A 55 -2.20 -15.92 -9.10
CA THR A 55 -3.36 -16.34 -8.30
C THR A 55 -3.78 -15.19 -7.37
N TRP A 56 -4.85 -15.40 -6.59
CA TRP A 56 -5.25 -14.42 -5.57
C TRP A 56 -4.15 -14.23 -4.50
N VAL A 57 -3.32 -15.24 -4.26
CA VAL A 57 -2.19 -15.20 -3.31
C VAL A 57 -1.14 -14.19 -3.78
N ASP A 58 -0.97 -14.04 -5.08
CA ASP A 58 0.00 -13.11 -5.67
C ASP A 58 -0.47 -11.65 -5.59
N LEU A 59 -1.76 -11.39 -5.33
CA LEU A 59 -2.32 -10.03 -5.20
C LEU A 59 -2.14 -9.43 -3.81
N VAL A 60 -1.95 -10.25 -2.76
CA VAL A 60 -2.01 -9.76 -1.37
C VAL A 60 -0.90 -8.78 -1.05
N PHE A 61 0.33 -9.04 -1.47
CA PHE A 61 1.45 -8.13 -1.24
C PHE A 61 1.34 -6.81 -2.03
N PRO A 62 1.04 -6.81 -3.34
CA PRO A 62 0.77 -5.58 -4.09
C PRO A 62 -0.37 -4.73 -3.51
N PHE A 63 -1.46 -5.34 -3.07
CA PHE A 63 -2.57 -4.62 -2.45
C PHE A 63 -2.15 -3.93 -1.15
N PHE A 64 -1.28 -4.58 -0.38
CA PHE A 64 -0.69 -3.96 0.80
C PHE A 64 0.18 -2.75 0.42
N LEU A 65 1.07 -2.89 -0.57
CA LEU A 65 1.93 -1.81 -1.08
C LEU A 65 1.12 -0.64 -1.64
N PHE A 66 0.08 -0.92 -2.43
CA PHE A 66 -0.82 0.10 -2.96
C PHE A 66 -1.51 0.87 -1.83
N SER A 67 -2.03 0.16 -0.82
CA SER A 67 -2.66 0.77 0.37
C SER A 67 -1.68 1.60 1.20
N MET A 68 -0.40 1.23 1.24
CA MET A 68 0.66 2.01 1.88
C MET A 68 0.88 3.33 1.14
N GLY A 69 0.98 3.30 -0.19
CA GLY A 69 1.05 4.51 -1.01
C GLY A 69 -0.16 5.41 -0.80
N ALA A 70 -1.37 4.83 -0.81
CA ALA A 70 -2.61 5.55 -0.57
C ALA A 70 -2.69 6.19 0.84
N ALA A 71 -1.89 5.73 1.80
CA ALA A 71 -1.84 6.31 3.14
C ALA A 71 -0.90 7.53 3.28
N PHE A 72 -0.03 7.83 2.31
CA PHE A 72 0.94 8.94 2.42
C PHE A 72 0.28 10.31 2.62
N PRO A 73 -0.78 10.72 1.90
CA PRO A 73 -1.46 11.99 2.14
C PRO A 73 -2.01 12.11 3.57
N PHE A 74 -2.47 11.00 4.14
CA PHE A 74 -3.05 10.97 5.48
C PHE A 74 -2.02 10.92 6.60
N SER A 75 -0.81 10.47 6.34
CA SER A 75 0.27 10.36 7.32
C SER A 75 1.26 11.51 7.22
N ILE A 76 1.97 11.62 6.12
CA ILE A 76 3.02 12.62 5.88
C ILE A 76 2.38 13.97 5.55
N GLY A 77 1.37 14.00 4.67
CA GLY A 77 0.67 15.21 4.25
C GLY A 77 0.14 15.97 5.46
N ARG A 78 -0.59 15.32 6.35
CA ARG A 78 -1.12 15.94 7.58
C ARG A 78 -0.05 16.52 8.51
N ARG A 79 1.18 15.98 8.53
CA ARG A 79 2.28 16.52 9.32
C ARG A 79 2.82 17.81 8.69
N LEU A 80 3.02 17.77 7.37
CA LEU A 80 3.44 18.94 6.61
C LEU A 80 2.42 20.09 6.70
N ASP A 81 1.13 19.78 6.61
CA ASP A 81 0.04 20.76 6.70
C ASP A 81 -0.10 21.36 8.12
N ARG A 82 0.43 20.69 9.14
CA ARG A 82 0.54 21.19 10.52
C ARG A 82 1.80 21.99 10.79
N GLY A 83 2.64 22.24 9.79
CA GLY A 83 3.88 23.00 9.93
C GLY A 83 5.01 22.24 10.63
N VAL A 84 4.97 20.91 10.68
CA VAL A 84 6.09 20.10 11.20
C VAL A 84 7.31 20.32 10.31
N SER A 85 8.49 20.58 10.91
CA SER A 85 9.70 20.88 10.15
C SER A 85 10.11 19.73 9.22
N ALA A 86 10.75 20.09 8.10
CA ALA A 86 11.23 19.12 7.11
C ALA A 86 12.16 18.07 7.73
N ALA A 87 13.07 18.48 8.62
CA ALA A 87 13.98 17.56 9.32
C ALA A 87 13.23 16.53 10.19
N GLN A 88 12.18 16.97 10.90
CA GLN A 88 11.35 16.06 11.73
C GLN A 88 10.54 15.10 10.88
N VAL A 89 10.06 15.54 9.71
CA VAL A 89 9.35 14.67 8.76
C VAL A 89 10.33 13.63 8.19
N ALA A 90 11.51 14.06 7.71
CA ALA A 90 12.55 13.17 7.21
C ALA A 90 12.98 12.14 8.26
N TRP A 91 13.23 12.59 9.49
CA TRP A 91 13.57 11.69 10.61
C TRP A 91 12.46 10.65 10.87
N THR A 92 11.19 11.09 10.82
CA THR A 92 10.06 10.15 10.99
C THR A 92 10.03 9.08 9.91
N ILE A 93 10.32 9.45 8.65
CA ILE A 93 10.38 8.51 7.52
C ILE A 93 11.52 7.51 7.72
N LEU A 94 12.73 8.01 7.99
CA LEU A 94 13.93 7.16 8.21
C LEU A 94 13.75 6.24 9.41
N ARG A 95 13.31 6.77 10.54
CA ARG A 95 13.04 5.98 11.74
C ARG A 95 12.04 4.84 11.45
N ARG A 96 11.00 5.11 10.67
CA ARG A 96 10.02 4.10 10.27
C ARG A 96 10.66 2.99 9.45
N GLY A 97 11.49 3.33 8.48
CA GLY A 97 12.23 2.35 7.66
C GLY A 97 13.17 1.50 8.50
N LEU A 98 13.97 2.14 9.37
CA LEU A 98 14.90 1.43 10.26
C LEU A 98 14.20 0.48 11.22
N LEU A 99 13.08 0.90 11.82
CA LEU A 99 12.30 0.03 12.71
C LEU A 99 11.69 -1.15 11.97
N LEU A 100 11.23 -0.96 10.72
CA LEU A 100 10.73 -2.06 9.88
C LEU A 100 11.84 -3.00 9.45
N ALA A 101 13.03 -2.49 9.09
CA ALA A 101 14.17 -3.32 8.75
C ALA A 101 14.63 -4.16 9.94
N PHE A 102 14.76 -3.55 11.13
CA PHE A 102 15.06 -4.28 12.36
C PHE A 102 14.00 -5.35 12.65
N PHE A 103 12.73 -5.00 12.50
CA PHE A 103 11.62 -5.94 12.66
C PHE A 103 11.71 -7.11 11.68
N ALA A 104 12.06 -6.86 10.40
CA ALA A 104 12.25 -7.90 9.39
C ALA A 104 13.35 -8.89 9.77
N ILE A 105 14.50 -8.37 10.25
CA ILE A 105 15.64 -9.20 10.68
C ILE A 105 15.25 -10.05 11.90
N VAL A 106 14.59 -9.45 12.90
CA VAL A 106 14.16 -10.22 14.08
C VAL A 106 13.15 -11.29 13.69
N LEU A 107 12.15 -10.97 12.84
CA LEU A 107 11.17 -11.96 12.36
C LEU A 107 11.84 -13.14 11.65
N GLY A 108 12.84 -12.90 10.80
CA GLY A 108 13.55 -13.95 10.07
C GLY A 108 14.33 -14.89 11.00
N ASN A 109 14.81 -14.38 12.14
CA ASN A 109 15.66 -15.13 13.06
C ASN A 109 14.91 -15.75 14.26
N THR A 110 13.64 -15.38 14.51
CA THR A 110 12.95 -15.76 15.75
C THR A 110 11.63 -16.48 15.51
N ASN A 111 11.47 -17.12 14.33
CA ASN A 111 10.26 -17.90 14.07
C ASN A 111 10.22 -19.21 14.88
N LEU A 112 9.01 -19.70 15.19
CA LEU A 112 8.77 -20.89 16.00
C LEU A 112 9.53 -22.13 15.50
N TRP A 113 9.54 -22.35 14.19
CA TRP A 113 10.10 -23.59 13.61
C TRP A 113 11.61 -23.64 13.72
N THR A 114 12.30 -22.52 13.43
CA THR A 114 13.75 -22.42 13.62
C THR A 114 14.15 -22.68 15.08
N LEU A 115 13.35 -22.14 16.02
CA LEU A 115 13.61 -22.30 17.45
C LEU A 115 13.29 -23.73 17.92
N HIS A 116 12.22 -24.33 17.39
CA HIS A 116 11.87 -25.74 17.68
C HIS A 116 12.94 -26.69 17.18
N GLU A 117 13.46 -26.48 15.97
CA GLU A 117 14.53 -27.29 15.40
C GLU A 117 15.81 -27.23 16.25
N ALA A 118 16.19 -26.05 16.71
CA ALA A 118 17.38 -25.86 17.55
C ALA A 118 17.23 -26.45 18.97
N LEU A 119 16.07 -26.24 19.60
CA LEU A 119 15.86 -26.65 21.00
C LEU A 119 15.37 -28.08 21.16
N GLN A 120 14.69 -28.65 20.16
CA GLN A 120 13.97 -29.93 20.21
C GLN A 120 12.98 -30.01 21.41
N ARG A 121 12.50 -28.85 21.86
CA ARG A 121 11.56 -28.69 23.00
C ARG A 121 10.40 -27.80 22.59
N PRO A 122 9.25 -28.37 22.18
CA PRO A 122 8.15 -27.60 21.57
C PRO A 122 7.56 -26.55 22.52
N VAL A 123 7.38 -26.87 23.79
CA VAL A 123 6.83 -25.91 24.78
C VAL A 123 7.79 -24.72 24.99
N ALA A 124 9.09 -25.00 25.14
CA ALA A 124 10.10 -23.94 25.32
C ALA A 124 10.19 -23.03 24.09
N ALA A 125 10.18 -23.61 22.88
CA ALA A 125 10.18 -22.86 21.62
C ALA A 125 8.95 -21.94 21.51
N SER A 126 7.77 -22.47 21.86
CA SER A 126 6.52 -21.70 21.85
C SER A 126 6.52 -20.57 22.85
N LEU A 127 6.95 -20.82 24.10
CA LEU A 127 7.03 -19.78 25.15
C LEU A 127 8.02 -18.67 24.76
N LEU A 128 9.19 -19.01 24.22
CA LEU A 128 10.16 -18.02 23.75
C LEU A 128 9.59 -17.21 22.57
N THR A 129 8.86 -17.83 21.65
CA THR A 129 8.19 -17.11 20.55
C THR A 129 7.16 -16.10 21.07
N LEU A 130 6.39 -16.47 22.10
CA LEU A 130 5.45 -15.55 22.79
C LEU A 130 6.18 -14.39 23.48
N VAL A 131 7.34 -14.65 24.11
CA VAL A 131 8.18 -13.61 24.73
C VAL A 131 8.69 -12.62 23.65
N VAL A 132 9.14 -13.11 22.48
CA VAL A 132 9.51 -12.25 21.34
C VAL A 132 8.35 -11.36 20.94
N TRP A 133 7.14 -11.92 20.84
CA TRP A 133 5.96 -11.10 20.50
C TRP A 133 5.66 -10.05 21.54
N GLY A 134 5.81 -10.38 22.84
CA GLY A 134 5.72 -9.41 23.93
C GLY A 134 6.74 -8.27 23.82
N ALA A 135 7.98 -8.60 23.43
CA ALA A 135 9.03 -7.59 23.19
C ALA A 135 8.72 -6.71 21.96
N PHE A 136 8.18 -7.27 20.88
CA PHE A 136 7.65 -6.48 19.76
C PHE A 136 6.51 -5.56 20.22
N PHE A 137 5.62 -6.08 21.06
CA PHE A 137 4.54 -5.28 21.61
C PHE A 137 5.09 -4.06 22.37
N ALA A 138 6.08 -4.25 23.25
CA ALA A 138 6.74 -3.16 23.97
C ALA A 138 7.43 -2.16 23.00
N MET A 139 8.09 -2.65 21.95
CA MET A 139 8.79 -1.83 20.95
C MET A 139 7.87 -0.89 20.18
N PHE A 140 6.64 -1.33 19.82
CA PHE A 140 5.78 -0.60 18.91
C PHE A 140 4.56 0.06 19.56
N ILE A 141 4.23 -0.29 20.81
CA ILE A 141 3.05 0.27 21.49
C ILE A 141 3.24 1.74 21.85
N ARG A 142 2.17 2.53 21.74
CA ARG A 142 2.06 3.86 22.32
C ARG A 142 0.83 3.96 23.19
N LEU A 143 1.03 4.06 24.46
CA LEU A 143 -0.03 4.18 25.48
C LEU A 143 -0.46 5.64 25.59
N ARG A 144 -1.73 5.93 25.28
CA ARG A 144 -2.27 7.30 25.27
C ARG A 144 -2.30 7.97 26.65
N ASN A 145 -2.41 7.17 27.71
CA ASN A 145 -2.54 7.64 29.11
C ASN A 145 -1.18 7.74 29.83
N ARG A 146 -0.06 7.61 29.11
CA ARG A 146 1.30 7.69 29.67
C ARG A 146 2.08 8.80 28.98
N SER A 147 3.09 9.33 29.70
CA SER A 147 3.97 10.39 29.18
C SER A 147 4.76 9.91 27.94
N GLU A 148 5.19 10.85 27.10
CA GLU A 148 6.06 10.54 25.95
C GLU A 148 7.39 9.91 26.40
N ARG A 149 7.95 10.34 27.56
CA ARG A 149 9.16 9.73 28.13
C ARG A 149 8.95 8.26 28.47
N PHE A 150 7.80 7.93 29.09
CA PHE A 150 7.46 6.54 29.39
C PHE A 150 7.33 5.69 28.12
N ASN A 151 6.63 6.20 27.10
CA ASN A 151 6.50 5.50 25.82
C ASN A 151 7.86 5.28 25.14
N THR A 152 8.74 6.29 25.18
CA THR A 152 10.10 6.17 24.62
C THR A 152 10.93 5.14 25.38
N LEU A 153 10.88 5.14 26.71
CA LEU A 153 11.56 4.16 27.55
C LEU A 153 11.03 2.75 27.26
N LEU A 154 9.72 2.56 27.21
CA LEU A 154 9.08 1.28 26.92
C LEU A 154 9.52 0.74 25.53
N ASN A 155 9.54 1.61 24.51
CA ASN A 155 10.00 1.22 23.19
C ASN A 155 11.51 0.86 23.20
N GLY A 156 12.33 1.61 23.93
CA GLY A 156 13.75 1.29 24.14
C GLY A 156 13.96 -0.05 24.84
N CYS A 157 13.21 -0.33 25.91
CA CYS A 157 13.22 -1.63 26.59
C CYS A 157 12.80 -2.77 25.66
N GLY A 158 11.79 -2.55 24.79
CA GLY A 158 11.38 -3.52 23.78
C GLY A 158 12.51 -3.86 22.81
N ILE A 159 13.21 -2.85 22.28
CA ILE A 159 14.37 -3.05 21.39
C ILE A 159 15.49 -3.78 22.13
N ALA A 160 15.83 -3.37 23.36
CA ALA A 160 16.88 -4.01 24.15
C ALA A 160 16.54 -5.49 24.46
N ALA A 161 15.27 -5.78 24.78
CA ALA A 161 14.81 -7.15 24.98
C ALA A 161 14.95 -8.01 23.72
N LEU A 162 14.62 -7.47 22.54
CA LEU A 162 14.78 -8.18 21.27
C LEU A 162 16.24 -8.46 20.95
N LEU A 163 17.13 -7.51 21.19
CA LEU A 163 18.59 -7.71 21.01
C LEU A 163 19.11 -8.78 21.99
N LEU A 164 18.70 -8.74 23.25
CA LEU A 164 19.05 -9.77 24.23
C LEU A 164 18.52 -11.16 23.83
N LEU A 165 17.30 -11.23 23.31
CA LEU A 165 16.72 -12.48 22.81
C LEU A 165 17.51 -13.04 21.60
N LEU A 166 17.97 -12.19 20.68
CA LEU A 166 18.82 -12.65 19.56
C LEU A 166 20.14 -13.22 20.07
N VAL A 167 20.77 -12.60 21.09
CA VAL A 167 21.98 -13.12 21.75
C VAL A 167 21.68 -14.47 22.44
N LEU A 168 20.55 -14.56 23.16
CA LEU A 168 20.10 -15.80 23.79
C LEU A 168 19.87 -16.90 22.74
N TYR A 169 19.23 -16.60 21.62
CA TYR A 169 18.98 -17.56 20.54
C TYR A 169 20.29 -18.11 19.99
N ARG A 170 21.28 -17.23 19.76
CA ARG A 170 22.62 -17.65 19.34
C ARG A 170 23.28 -18.56 20.40
N ALA A 171 23.14 -18.24 21.68
CA ALA A 171 23.66 -19.07 22.76
C ALA A 171 22.96 -20.45 22.88
N LEU A 172 21.69 -20.53 22.44
CA LEU A 172 20.90 -21.77 22.38
C LEU A 172 21.15 -22.58 21.08
N GLY A 173 22.12 -22.17 20.25
CA GLY A 173 22.48 -22.88 19.02
C GLY A 173 21.69 -22.49 17.78
N VAL A 174 20.82 -21.48 17.86
CA VAL A 174 20.15 -20.93 16.66
C VAL A 174 21.16 -20.11 15.86
N ASP A 175 21.29 -20.38 14.56
CA ASP A 175 22.10 -19.57 13.65
C ASP A 175 21.41 -18.22 13.42
N VAL A 176 21.81 -17.21 14.20
CA VAL A 176 21.33 -15.82 14.05
C VAL A 176 22.19 -15.11 13.01
N ASN A 177 21.55 -14.71 11.89
CA ASN A 177 22.22 -14.10 10.76
C ASN A 177 21.47 -12.84 10.30
N LEU A 178 22.19 -11.73 10.04
CA LEU A 178 21.62 -10.49 9.52
C LEU A 178 20.98 -10.65 8.13
N HIS A 179 21.49 -11.58 7.32
CA HIS A 179 20.93 -11.89 6.00
C HIS A 179 19.65 -12.71 6.06
N ARG A 180 19.33 -13.30 7.22
CA ARG A 180 18.07 -13.99 7.45
C ARG A 180 17.02 -12.98 7.90
N SER A 181 16.19 -12.53 6.99
CA SER A 181 15.12 -11.56 7.26
C SER A 181 13.80 -12.00 6.63
N ASP A 182 12.71 -11.45 7.14
CA ASP A 182 11.42 -11.51 6.43
C ASP A 182 11.52 -10.58 5.20
N ILE A 183 11.63 -11.16 4.01
CA ILE A 183 11.85 -10.43 2.76
C ILE A 183 10.69 -9.47 2.44
N ILE A 184 9.45 -9.82 2.80
CA ILE A 184 8.28 -8.97 2.56
C ILE A 184 8.40 -7.68 3.36
N ILE A 185 8.74 -7.79 4.63
CA ILE A 185 8.90 -6.62 5.51
C ILE A 185 10.17 -5.84 5.18
N LEU A 186 11.24 -6.50 4.72
CA LEU A 186 12.47 -5.83 4.29
C LEU A 186 12.25 -4.98 3.04
N ILE A 187 11.57 -5.53 2.02
CA ILE A 187 11.13 -4.76 0.84
C ILE A 187 10.26 -3.58 1.28
N LEU A 188 9.30 -3.82 2.18
CA LEU A 188 8.43 -2.77 2.71
C LEU A 188 9.22 -1.64 3.39
N ALA A 189 10.27 -1.97 4.16
CA ALA A 189 11.14 -0.99 4.82
C ALA A 189 11.83 -0.07 3.80
N ASN A 190 12.37 -0.63 2.72
CA ASN A 190 13.03 0.11 1.65
C ASN A 190 12.03 1.00 0.88
N VAL A 191 10.92 0.40 0.47
CA VAL A 191 9.91 1.06 -0.36
C VAL A 191 9.13 2.15 0.40
N VAL A 192 8.92 1.99 1.72
CA VAL A 192 8.27 3.04 2.53
C VAL A 192 9.16 4.27 2.66
N VAL A 193 10.47 4.11 2.77
CA VAL A 193 11.42 5.23 2.84
C VAL A 193 11.45 5.95 1.49
N ALA A 194 11.82 5.23 0.43
CA ALA A 194 11.94 5.80 -0.91
C ALA A 194 10.61 6.40 -1.39
N GLY A 195 9.50 5.66 -1.27
CA GLY A 195 8.17 6.12 -1.68
C GLY A 195 7.67 7.32 -0.90
N SER A 196 7.97 7.41 0.41
CA SER A 196 7.61 8.57 1.24
C SER A 196 8.36 9.83 0.81
N PHE A 197 9.67 9.72 0.55
CA PHE A 197 10.47 10.86 0.05
C PHE A 197 10.04 11.27 -1.36
N LEU A 198 9.87 10.32 -2.28
CA LEU A 198 9.40 10.60 -3.64
C LEU A 198 8.02 11.26 -3.64
N TRP A 199 7.09 10.73 -2.83
CA TRP A 199 5.78 11.35 -2.67
C TRP A 199 5.89 12.78 -2.11
N TRP A 200 6.70 13.01 -1.10
CA TRP A 200 6.90 14.32 -0.49
C TRP A 200 7.47 15.33 -1.48
N LEU A 201 8.53 14.97 -2.20
CA LEU A 201 9.16 15.81 -3.22
C LEU A 201 8.21 16.14 -4.38
N THR A 202 7.36 15.17 -4.77
CA THR A 202 6.44 15.30 -5.92
C THR A 202 5.00 15.59 -5.52
N ARG A 203 4.73 15.95 -4.27
CA ARG A 203 3.35 16.14 -3.78
C ARG A 203 2.55 17.20 -4.57
N ARG A 204 3.23 18.20 -5.12
CA ARG A 204 2.64 19.28 -5.94
C ARG A 204 2.62 18.95 -7.43
N THR A 205 3.33 17.91 -7.85
CA THR A 205 3.53 17.55 -9.25
C THR A 205 3.26 16.05 -9.48
N PRO A 206 1.99 15.59 -9.43
CA PRO A 206 1.66 14.17 -9.63
C PRO A 206 2.12 13.63 -10.99
N ARG A 207 2.20 14.49 -12.03
CA ARG A 207 2.71 14.09 -13.36
C ARG A 207 4.18 13.68 -13.31
N LEU A 208 5.02 14.42 -12.56
CA LEU A 208 6.43 14.04 -12.35
C LEU A 208 6.53 12.70 -11.64
N ARG A 209 5.65 12.43 -10.66
CA ARG A 209 5.59 11.14 -9.96
C ARG A 209 5.30 9.98 -10.92
N MET A 210 4.41 10.19 -11.89
CA MET A 210 4.15 9.17 -12.92
C MET A 210 5.33 9.03 -13.88
N GLY A 211 6.04 10.11 -14.19
CA GLY A 211 7.31 10.07 -14.94
C GLY A 211 8.38 9.21 -14.22
N LEU A 212 8.45 9.27 -12.88
CA LEU A 212 9.36 8.42 -12.11
C LEU A 212 9.00 6.92 -12.20
N VAL A 213 7.71 6.58 -12.30
CA VAL A 213 7.30 5.19 -12.57
C VAL A 213 7.82 4.73 -13.93
N VAL A 214 7.66 5.55 -14.95
CA VAL A 214 8.18 5.25 -16.31
C VAL A 214 9.70 5.09 -16.29
N LEU A 215 10.42 5.96 -15.58
CA LEU A 215 11.88 5.87 -15.44
C LEU A 215 12.31 4.58 -14.73
N LEU A 216 11.62 4.15 -13.69
CA LEU A 216 11.89 2.89 -12.98
C LEU A 216 11.67 1.67 -13.89
N VAL A 217 10.60 1.69 -14.69
CA VAL A 217 10.33 0.63 -15.68
C VAL A 217 11.43 0.61 -16.74
N ALA A 218 11.82 1.77 -17.27
CA ALA A 218 12.90 1.87 -18.25
C ALA A 218 14.23 1.35 -17.68
N LEU A 219 14.56 1.71 -16.43
CA LEU A 219 15.75 1.22 -15.73
C LEU A 219 15.71 -0.31 -15.58
N LYS A 220 14.56 -0.86 -15.11
CA LYS A 220 14.40 -2.30 -14.95
C LYS A 220 14.58 -3.05 -16.28
N LEU A 221 13.90 -2.61 -17.34
CA LEU A 221 13.98 -3.26 -18.64
C LEU A 221 15.38 -3.11 -19.28
N SER A 222 16.01 -1.94 -19.14
CA SER A 222 17.36 -1.71 -19.63
C SER A 222 18.42 -2.54 -18.85
N ALA A 223 18.19 -2.81 -17.57
CA ALA A 223 19.09 -3.61 -16.75
C ALA A 223 19.15 -5.10 -17.15
N THR A 224 18.26 -5.55 -18.02
CA THR A 224 18.33 -6.92 -18.59
C THR A 224 19.44 -7.08 -19.63
N VAL A 225 20.06 -5.98 -20.08
CA VAL A 225 21.17 -5.99 -21.03
C VAL A 225 22.50 -6.25 -20.26
N PRO A 226 23.14 -7.42 -20.47
CA PRO A 226 24.36 -7.76 -19.73
C PRO A 226 25.51 -6.77 -20.01
N GLY A 227 26.24 -6.40 -18.95
CA GLY A 227 27.37 -5.46 -19.02
C GLY A 227 26.95 -3.98 -19.13
N SER A 228 25.67 -3.66 -19.11
CA SER A 228 25.19 -2.27 -19.14
C SER A 228 25.41 -1.56 -17.80
N TRP A 229 25.55 -0.22 -17.84
CA TRP A 229 25.60 0.58 -16.61
C TRP A 229 24.29 0.48 -15.82
N THR A 230 23.17 0.24 -16.50
CA THR A 230 21.85 0.05 -15.90
C THR A 230 21.76 -1.23 -15.10
N GLU A 231 22.38 -2.32 -15.57
CA GLU A 231 22.54 -3.56 -14.81
C GLU A 231 23.34 -3.31 -13.52
N SER A 232 24.45 -2.57 -13.60
CA SER A 232 25.27 -2.23 -12.44
C SER A 232 24.48 -1.41 -11.41
N VAL A 233 23.67 -0.45 -11.85
CA VAL A 233 22.81 0.36 -10.97
C VAL A 233 21.70 -0.51 -10.36
N TRP A 234 21.08 -1.39 -11.15
CA TRP A 234 20.00 -2.25 -10.69
C TRP A 234 20.44 -3.22 -9.60
N ASN A 235 21.62 -3.81 -9.77
CA ASN A 235 22.21 -4.76 -8.83
C ASN A 235 22.97 -4.08 -7.69
N ALA A 236 23.02 -2.74 -7.65
CA ALA A 236 23.74 -2.01 -6.63
C ALA A 236 23.17 -2.26 -5.23
N THR A 237 24.05 -2.56 -4.30
CA THR A 237 23.74 -2.68 -2.88
C THR A 237 24.90 -2.14 -2.06
N PHE A 238 24.63 -1.34 -1.04
CA PHE A 238 25.63 -0.86 -0.08
C PHE A 238 25.61 -1.65 1.24
N ALA A 239 24.52 -2.38 1.48
CA ALA A 239 24.34 -3.23 2.66
C ALA A 239 23.38 -4.38 2.27
N PRO A 240 23.90 -5.53 1.77
CA PRO A 240 23.05 -6.61 1.22
C PRO A 240 22.00 -7.17 2.20
N TRP A 241 22.25 -7.05 3.50
CA TRP A 241 21.29 -7.44 4.53
C TRP A 241 20.17 -6.41 4.77
N LEU A 242 20.25 -5.20 4.19
CA LEU A 242 19.32 -4.09 4.42
C LEU A 242 18.70 -3.55 3.13
N TYR A 243 19.52 -3.36 2.09
CA TYR A 243 19.14 -2.61 0.90
C TYR A 243 19.59 -3.29 -0.39
N HIS A 244 18.64 -3.37 -1.33
CA HIS A 244 18.91 -3.67 -2.74
C HIS A 244 18.16 -2.68 -3.61
N THR A 245 18.81 -2.16 -4.66
CA THR A 245 18.16 -1.22 -5.58
C THR A 245 16.97 -1.86 -6.28
N GLU A 246 17.03 -3.15 -6.58
CA GLU A 246 15.92 -3.92 -7.17
C GLU A 246 14.63 -3.88 -6.34
N PHE A 247 14.71 -3.71 -4.99
CA PHE A 247 13.52 -3.58 -4.16
C PHE A 247 12.68 -2.35 -4.51
N LEU A 248 13.31 -1.32 -5.10
CA LEU A 248 12.62 -0.10 -5.50
C LEU A 248 11.65 -0.30 -6.68
N GLN A 249 11.74 -1.42 -7.42
CA GLN A 249 10.77 -1.78 -8.46
C GLN A 249 9.32 -1.76 -7.96
N TYR A 250 9.08 -2.09 -6.70
CA TYR A 250 7.76 -2.07 -6.08
C TYR A 250 7.17 -0.65 -5.88
N LEU A 251 7.97 0.40 -6.10
CA LEU A 251 7.46 1.77 -6.22
C LEU A 251 6.49 1.93 -7.41
N CYS A 252 6.60 1.07 -8.42
CA CYS A 252 5.63 1.00 -9.52
C CYS A 252 4.20 0.65 -9.05
N ILE A 253 4.02 0.13 -7.84
CA ILE A 253 2.71 -0.10 -7.19
C ILE A 253 2.39 1.03 -6.21
N VAL A 254 3.37 1.45 -5.40
CA VAL A 254 3.18 2.42 -4.31
C VAL A 254 2.87 3.82 -4.83
N LEU A 255 3.56 4.26 -5.89
CA LEU A 255 3.35 5.60 -6.44
C LEU A 255 1.96 5.76 -7.09
N PRO A 256 1.44 4.82 -7.91
CA PRO A 256 0.02 4.78 -8.29
C PRO A 256 -0.94 4.81 -7.10
N GLY A 257 -0.66 4.00 -6.07
CA GLY A 257 -1.44 4.02 -4.82
C GLY A 257 -1.51 5.39 -4.17
N SER A 258 -0.40 6.14 -4.19
CA SER A 258 -0.35 7.50 -3.64
C SER A 258 -1.26 8.49 -4.37
N VAL A 259 -1.46 8.32 -5.68
CA VAL A 259 -2.41 9.13 -6.46
C VAL A 259 -3.84 8.79 -6.05
N ALA A 260 -4.18 7.51 -5.90
CA ALA A 260 -5.49 7.10 -5.40
C ALA A 260 -5.77 7.66 -4.00
N GLY A 261 -4.76 7.66 -3.12
CA GLY A 261 -4.85 8.26 -1.79
C GLY A 261 -5.10 9.77 -1.81
N GLU A 262 -4.49 10.51 -2.75
CA GLU A 262 -4.74 11.93 -2.94
C GLU A 262 -6.16 12.22 -3.45
N LEU A 263 -6.70 11.36 -4.32
CA LEU A 263 -8.10 11.47 -4.76
C LEU A 263 -9.06 11.33 -3.56
N ILE A 264 -8.84 10.32 -2.73
CA ILE A 264 -9.65 10.11 -1.51
C ILE A 264 -9.47 11.27 -0.53
N ALA A 265 -8.24 11.75 -0.32
CA ALA A 265 -7.97 12.86 0.60
C ALA A 265 -8.68 14.15 0.16
N ARG A 266 -8.67 14.47 -1.14
CA ARG A 266 -9.39 15.60 -1.72
C ARG A 266 -10.90 15.47 -1.54
N TRP A 267 -11.45 14.29 -1.80
CA TRP A 267 -12.87 14.01 -1.59
C TRP A 267 -13.29 14.17 -0.12
N LEU A 268 -12.53 13.60 0.82
CA LEU A 268 -12.79 13.73 2.26
C LEU A 268 -12.70 15.20 2.74
N ALA A 269 -11.79 16.00 2.19
CA ALA A 269 -11.69 17.42 2.50
C ALA A 269 -12.95 18.18 2.04
N ARG A 270 -13.46 17.91 0.84
CA ARG A 270 -14.71 18.50 0.33
C ARG A 270 -15.93 18.08 1.16
N LYS A 271 -16.00 16.81 1.57
CA LYS A 271 -17.06 16.28 2.42
C LYS A 271 -17.10 16.97 3.79
N GLY A 272 -15.93 17.25 4.38
CA GLY A 272 -15.81 17.95 5.68
C GLY A 272 -16.12 19.45 5.63
N THR A 273 -16.01 20.11 4.47
CA THR A 273 -16.34 21.53 4.28
C THR A 273 -17.81 21.75 3.92
N ALA A 274 -18.55 20.73 3.53
CA ALA A 274 -19.96 20.79 3.20
C ALA A 274 -20.93 20.74 4.42
N ALA A 275 -20.45 21.02 5.65
CA ALA A 275 -21.33 21.32 6.79
C ALA A 275 -22.02 22.69 6.55
N PRO A 276 -23.32 22.88 6.89
CA PRO A 276 -24.14 23.94 6.38
C PRO A 276 -23.69 25.31 6.90
N THR A 277 -23.04 26.11 6.05
CA THR A 277 -23.12 27.56 6.11
C THR A 277 -24.17 27.99 5.12
N ALA A 278 -25.22 28.60 5.64
CA ALA A 278 -26.26 29.27 4.84
C ALA A 278 -25.62 30.16 3.77
N SER A 279 -26.17 30.04 2.58
CA SER A 279 -26.13 30.98 1.46
C SER A 279 -25.16 32.16 1.56
N THR A 280 -24.08 32.12 0.77
CA THR A 280 -23.56 33.32 0.12
C THR A 280 -22.96 32.88 -1.22
N ASP A 281 -23.52 33.44 -2.28
CA ASP A 281 -23.03 33.36 -3.65
C ASP A 281 -21.55 33.66 -3.73
N LEU A 282 -20.80 32.75 -4.32
CA LEU A 282 -19.52 33.07 -4.93
C LEU A 282 -19.29 32.12 -6.10
N SER A 283 -19.64 32.65 -7.26
CA SER A 283 -19.10 32.23 -8.55
C SER A 283 -17.58 32.42 -8.53
N VAL A 284 -16.85 31.32 -8.36
CA VAL A 284 -15.41 31.27 -8.66
C VAL A 284 -15.15 30.04 -9.52
N THR A 285 -15.06 30.33 -10.81
CA THR A 285 -14.28 29.67 -11.87
C THR A 285 -13.83 28.25 -11.61
N ALA A 286 -14.55 27.35 -12.24
CA ALA A 286 -14.07 26.04 -12.66
C ALA A 286 -12.86 26.22 -13.61
N ALA A 287 -11.68 25.93 -13.14
CA ALA A 287 -10.51 25.73 -13.98
C ALA A 287 -9.67 24.62 -13.34
N VAL A 288 -9.74 23.49 -13.94
CA VAL A 288 -8.84 22.36 -14.16
C VAL A 288 -9.64 21.05 -14.15
N ALA A 289 -10.39 20.83 -15.23
CA ALA A 289 -10.66 19.47 -15.70
C ALA A 289 -9.47 19.08 -16.61
N PRO A 290 -8.99 17.85 -16.58
CA PRO A 290 -8.06 17.40 -17.59
C PRO A 290 -8.83 17.15 -18.89
N HIS A 291 -8.73 18.11 -19.82
CA HIS A 291 -9.01 17.82 -21.22
C HIS A 291 -7.93 16.87 -21.74
N PHE A 292 -8.22 15.60 -21.73
CA PHE A 292 -7.53 14.59 -22.50
C PHE A 292 -8.58 13.94 -23.41
N VAL A 293 -8.66 14.39 -24.58
CA VAL A 293 -9.15 13.88 -25.86
C VAL A 293 -9.69 15.07 -26.67
N SER A 294 -8.91 15.59 -27.58
CA SER A 294 -9.36 15.99 -28.92
C SER A 294 -8.19 16.60 -29.70
N SER A 295 -8.14 16.14 -30.92
CA SER A 295 -7.38 16.64 -32.09
C SER A 295 -5.92 16.20 -32.20
N VAL A 296 -5.73 14.96 -32.63
CA VAL A 296 -4.68 14.65 -33.61
C VAL A 296 -5.39 14.60 -34.98
N THR A 297 -5.44 15.73 -35.64
CA THR A 297 -5.69 15.80 -37.09
C THR A 297 -4.39 15.46 -37.78
N CYS A 298 -4.30 14.28 -38.34
CA CYS A 298 -3.26 13.91 -39.30
C CYS A 298 -3.49 14.72 -40.57
N THR A 299 -2.63 15.69 -40.85
CA THR A 299 -2.47 16.26 -42.19
C THR A 299 -1.42 15.42 -42.92
N PRO A 300 -1.69 14.91 -44.12
CA PRO A 300 -0.68 14.16 -44.87
C PRO A 300 0.37 15.14 -45.42
N ALA A 301 1.62 14.94 -44.98
CA ALA A 301 2.76 15.66 -45.56
C ALA A 301 3.06 15.10 -46.96
N ALA A 302 3.08 16.01 -47.93
CA ALA A 302 3.48 15.77 -49.29
C ALA A 302 4.94 15.32 -49.39
N ALA A 303 5.20 14.37 -50.25
CA ALA A 303 6.51 13.88 -50.61
C ALA A 303 7.37 15.01 -51.21
N MET A 304 8.60 15.15 -50.70
CA MET A 304 9.66 15.85 -51.41
C MET A 304 10.86 14.95 -51.64
N PRO A 305 11.54 15.11 -52.81
CA PRO A 305 12.50 14.13 -53.30
C PRO A 305 13.89 14.27 -52.67
N LEU A 306 14.62 13.17 -52.65
CA LEU A 306 16.03 13.06 -52.28
C LEU A 306 16.93 13.76 -53.29
N PRO A 307 18.05 14.37 -52.83
CA PRO A 307 19.25 14.45 -53.67
C PRO A 307 20.41 13.65 -53.08
N ASP A 308 21.14 13.06 -54.05
CA ASP A 308 22.35 12.27 -53.86
C ASP A 308 23.55 13.08 -53.34
N GLY A 309 24.39 12.37 -52.56
CA GLY A 309 25.85 12.40 -52.78
C GLY A 309 26.72 13.28 -51.89
N GLN A 310 27.68 12.61 -51.26
CA GLN A 310 29.07 13.01 -50.96
C GLN A 310 29.47 13.45 -49.52
N ALA A 311 30.26 12.53 -48.97
CA ALA A 311 31.59 12.72 -48.28
C ALA A 311 31.77 13.74 -47.19
N ALA A 312 32.30 13.23 -46.05
CA ALA A 312 32.93 13.98 -44.97
C ALA A 312 34.23 14.68 -45.43
N PRO A 313 34.73 15.72 -44.71
CA PRO A 313 35.67 15.44 -43.64
C PRO A 313 35.64 16.38 -42.40
N ALA A 314 36.39 15.88 -41.41
CA ALA A 314 36.87 16.39 -40.16
C ALA A 314 37.09 17.90 -39.93
N GLY A 315 36.89 18.28 -38.65
CA GLY A 315 37.80 19.21 -38.02
C GLY A 315 37.22 20.48 -37.40
N ALA A 316 37.63 20.65 -36.16
CA ALA A 316 37.85 21.93 -35.48
C ALA A 316 36.80 22.39 -34.43
N ALA A 317 37.32 22.40 -33.23
CA ALA A 317 36.84 23.11 -32.05
C ALA A 317 36.85 24.65 -32.23
N VAL A 318 35.88 25.35 -31.63
CA VAL A 318 36.09 26.70 -31.06
C VAL A 318 35.13 26.89 -29.87
N ALA A 319 35.71 27.35 -28.78
CA ALA A 319 35.07 27.84 -27.56
C ALA A 319 34.57 29.28 -27.72
N ALA A 320 33.62 29.66 -26.88
CA ALA A 320 33.45 30.96 -26.19
C ALA A 320 32.02 31.14 -25.77
N ASP A 321 31.71 31.14 -24.50
CA ASP A 321 31.73 32.26 -23.57
C ASP A 321 30.62 33.32 -23.82
N SER A 322 29.67 33.41 -22.88
CA SER A 322 28.96 34.64 -22.50
C SER A 322 28.03 34.38 -21.30
N ALA A 323 28.54 34.56 -20.11
CA ALA A 323 28.28 35.65 -19.18
C ALA A 323 26.81 35.92 -18.79
N VAL A 324 26.57 35.56 -17.58
CA VAL A 324 25.58 35.93 -16.56
C VAL A 324 25.30 37.43 -16.49
N ARG A 325 24.03 37.77 -16.33
CA ARG A 325 23.62 39.02 -15.64
C ARG A 325 22.59 38.72 -14.55
N ILE A 326 23.04 38.85 -13.32
CA ILE A 326 22.23 38.98 -12.10
C ILE A 326 21.77 40.43 -11.99
N ALA A 327 20.48 40.68 -11.84
CA ALA A 327 19.95 41.94 -11.39
C ALA A 327 19.37 41.78 -9.97
N ARG A 328 20.04 42.39 -9.01
CA ARG A 328 19.54 42.72 -7.67
C ARG A 328 18.70 43.99 -7.73
N VAL A 329 17.56 44.02 -7.10
CA VAL A 329 16.87 45.20 -6.57
C VAL A 329 16.28 44.71 -5.24
N GLY A 330 16.65 45.12 -4.05
CA GLY A 330 16.70 46.48 -3.55
C GLY A 330 15.53 46.65 -2.56
N SER A 331 15.84 46.54 -1.26
CA SER A 331 14.97 46.72 -0.10
C SER A 331 14.44 48.15 0.01
N ALA A 332 13.19 48.31 0.48
CA ALA A 332 12.79 49.51 1.22
C ALA A 332 11.72 49.16 2.26
N SER A 333 12.06 49.45 3.48
CA SER A 333 11.29 49.47 4.71
C SER A 333 10.39 50.72 4.75
N ALA A 334 9.18 50.59 5.29
CA ALA A 334 8.56 51.65 6.09
C ALA A 334 7.47 51.11 6.99
N ALA A 335 7.65 51.32 8.25
CA ALA A 335 6.68 51.12 9.31
C ALA A 335 5.62 52.24 9.31
N SER A 336 4.39 51.89 9.66
CA SER A 336 3.49 52.86 10.33
C SER A 336 2.50 52.13 11.21
N SER A 337 2.63 52.41 12.48
CA SER A 337 1.72 52.05 13.58
C SER A 337 0.52 53.03 13.58
N ALA A 338 -0.69 52.50 13.68
CA ALA A 338 -1.84 53.27 14.16
C ALA A 338 -2.74 52.38 15.01
N SER A 339 -2.74 52.65 16.28
CA SER A 339 -3.67 52.21 17.29
C SER A 339 -5.01 52.90 17.16
N LEU A 340 -6.12 52.18 17.18
CA LEU A 340 -7.45 52.72 17.44
C LEU A 340 -8.22 51.77 18.33
N SER A 341 -8.43 52.21 19.56
CA SER A 341 -9.30 51.70 20.59
C SER A 341 -10.78 51.92 20.22
N ALA A 342 -11.62 50.92 20.42
CA ALA A 342 -13.07 51.08 20.39
C ALA A 342 -13.72 50.32 21.57
N PRO A 343 -14.88 50.77 22.06
CA PRO A 343 -15.33 50.54 23.43
C PRO A 343 -16.11 49.25 23.59
N ALA A 344 -16.12 48.75 24.84
CA ALA A 344 -16.86 47.62 25.34
C ALA A 344 -18.38 47.84 25.27
N ALA A 345 -19.10 46.89 24.68
CA ALA A 345 -20.55 46.79 24.82
C ALA A 345 -20.92 45.55 25.65
N ALA A 346 -21.91 45.77 26.51
CA ALA A 346 -22.35 44.92 27.63
C ALA A 346 -22.87 43.54 27.20
N VAL A 347 -22.58 42.55 28.04
CA VAL A 347 -23.09 41.20 28.04
C VAL A 347 -24.45 41.16 28.74
N PRO A 348 -25.52 40.56 28.15
CA PRO A 348 -26.67 40.14 28.91
C PRO A 348 -26.55 38.70 29.39
N SER A 349 -26.95 38.50 30.65
CA SER A 349 -26.97 37.25 31.41
C SER A 349 -27.99 36.24 30.84
N PRO A 350 -27.79 34.94 30.99
CA PRO A 350 -28.62 33.92 30.39
C PRO A 350 -29.84 33.61 31.26
N ALA A 351 -31.03 33.66 30.62
CA ALA A 351 -32.26 33.09 31.14
C ALA A 351 -32.38 31.60 30.81
N ASP A 352 -32.81 30.82 31.78
CA ASP A 352 -33.08 29.40 31.70
C ASP A 352 -34.04 29.04 30.55
N GLY A 353 -33.54 28.32 29.54
CA GLY A 353 -34.30 27.70 28.50
C GLY A 353 -33.91 26.23 28.37
N LYS A 354 -34.76 25.32 28.82
CA LYS A 354 -34.68 23.89 28.49
C LYS A 354 -34.72 23.73 26.98
N GLY A 355 -33.53 23.78 26.37
CA GLY A 355 -33.36 23.58 24.95
C GLY A 355 -33.38 22.10 24.60
N ALA A 356 -34.35 21.71 23.81
CA ALA A 356 -34.37 20.46 23.06
C ALA A 356 -33.03 20.22 22.38
N ARG A 357 -32.42 19.02 22.58
CA ARG A 357 -31.29 18.55 21.81
C ARG A 357 -31.63 18.70 20.34
N PRO A 358 -30.84 19.38 19.53
CA PRO A 358 -31.04 19.34 18.10
C PRO A 358 -30.94 17.89 17.66
N ALA A 359 -31.99 17.34 17.12
CA ALA A 359 -31.98 16.07 16.41
C ALA A 359 -30.82 16.12 15.44
N ALA A 360 -29.89 15.16 15.55
CA ALA A 360 -28.84 14.97 14.60
C ALA A 360 -29.50 14.86 13.23
N ALA A 361 -29.35 15.91 12.42
CA ALA A 361 -29.81 15.89 11.04
C ALA A 361 -29.08 14.71 10.39
N SER A 362 -29.82 13.65 10.16
CA SER A 362 -29.40 12.57 9.29
C SER A 362 -29.16 13.21 7.93
N HIS A 363 -27.90 13.42 7.55
CA HIS A 363 -27.56 13.68 6.17
C HIS A 363 -27.96 12.41 5.40
N ASP A 364 -29.16 12.40 4.88
CA ASP A 364 -29.60 11.47 3.87
C ASP A 364 -28.71 11.72 2.65
N ALA A 365 -27.61 10.96 2.57
CA ALA A 365 -26.74 10.96 1.41
C ALA A 365 -27.61 10.59 0.22
N GLU A 366 -27.72 11.49 -0.75
CA GLU A 366 -28.49 11.28 -1.97
C GLU A 366 -28.12 9.90 -2.54
N PRO A 367 -29.09 8.99 -2.73
CA PRO A 367 -28.78 7.62 -3.11
C PRO A 367 -28.05 7.61 -4.44
N LEU A 368 -26.92 6.91 -4.51
CA LEU A 368 -26.13 6.76 -5.74
C LEU A 368 -27.03 6.21 -6.86
N PRO A 369 -27.03 6.85 -8.04
CA PRO A 369 -27.79 6.38 -9.19
C PRO A 369 -27.48 4.92 -9.52
N GLY A 370 -28.49 4.14 -9.93
CA GLY A 370 -28.34 2.71 -10.24
C GLY A 370 -27.19 2.38 -11.19
N ARG A 371 -26.87 3.30 -12.14
CA ARG A 371 -25.72 3.16 -13.05
C ARG A 371 -24.38 3.03 -12.35
N PHE A 372 -24.16 3.70 -11.20
CA PHE A 372 -22.91 3.59 -10.43
C PHE A 372 -22.82 2.24 -9.68
N ARG A 373 -23.96 1.70 -9.24
CA ARG A 373 -24.03 0.35 -8.64
C ARG A 373 -23.75 -0.72 -9.70
N LEU A 374 -24.33 -0.56 -10.91
CA LEU A 374 -24.06 -1.44 -12.04
C LEU A 374 -22.58 -1.38 -12.48
N ALA A 375 -21.99 -0.17 -12.52
CA ALA A 375 -20.55 -0.01 -12.76
C ALA A 375 -19.73 -0.74 -11.70
N GLY A 376 -20.12 -0.70 -10.42
CA GLY A 376 -19.47 -1.50 -9.35
C GLY A 376 -19.54 -3.01 -9.63
N ALA A 377 -20.68 -3.52 -10.10
CA ALA A 377 -20.79 -4.94 -10.49
C ALA A 377 -19.87 -5.29 -11.68
N LEU A 378 -19.78 -4.39 -12.68
CA LEU A 378 -18.83 -4.57 -13.79
C LEU A 378 -17.38 -4.52 -13.34
N VAL A 379 -17.03 -3.68 -12.37
CA VAL A 379 -15.68 -3.65 -11.76
C VAL A 379 -15.38 -4.96 -11.02
N LEU A 380 -16.35 -5.52 -10.31
CA LEU A 380 -16.20 -6.83 -9.69
C LEU A 380 -15.99 -7.93 -10.74
N LEU A 381 -16.74 -7.88 -11.85
CA LEU A 381 -16.54 -8.77 -13.00
C LEU A 381 -15.14 -8.61 -13.60
N LEU A 382 -14.66 -7.37 -13.77
CA LEU A 382 -13.29 -7.08 -14.25
C LEU A 382 -12.22 -7.74 -13.37
N LEU A 383 -12.37 -7.65 -12.05
CA LEU A 383 -11.45 -8.31 -11.12
C LEU A 383 -11.47 -9.83 -11.29
N ALA A 384 -12.65 -10.43 -11.39
CA ALA A 384 -12.81 -11.88 -11.58
C ALA A 384 -12.24 -12.35 -12.93
N VAL A 385 -12.55 -11.64 -14.01
CA VAL A 385 -12.07 -11.95 -15.38
C VAL A 385 -10.54 -11.90 -15.42
N ASN A 386 -9.93 -10.84 -14.89
CA ASN A 386 -8.48 -10.69 -14.94
C ASN A 386 -7.77 -11.68 -14.02
N LEU A 387 -8.30 -11.94 -12.82
CA LEU A 387 -7.70 -12.93 -11.94
C LEU A 387 -7.74 -14.33 -12.57
N TRP A 388 -8.90 -14.74 -13.07
CA TRP A 388 -9.06 -16.05 -13.69
C TRP A 388 -8.34 -16.15 -15.03
N GLY A 389 -8.51 -15.16 -15.93
CA GLY A 389 -7.93 -15.17 -17.26
C GLY A 389 -6.39 -15.17 -17.27
N LEU A 390 -5.76 -14.47 -16.33
CA LEU A 390 -4.30 -14.50 -16.16
C LEU A 390 -3.80 -15.78 -15.50
N TYR A 391 -4.60 -16.39 -14.63
CA TYR A 391 -4.30 -17.69 -14.04
C TYR A 391 -4.34 -18.81 -15.07
N VAL A 392 -5.42 -18.92 -15.85
CA VAL A 392 -5.59 -19.98 -16.88
C VAL A 392 -4.90 -19.65 -18.20
N ARG A 393 -4.25 -18.49 -18.31
CA ARG A 393 -3.53 -18.01 -19.50
C ARG A 393 -4.43 -17.80 -20.75
N ALA A 394 -5.69 -17.49 -20.53
CA ALA A 394 -6.64 -17.17 -21.61
C ALA A 394 -6.53 -15.67 -22.01
N LEU A 395 -5.35 -15.24 -22.46
CA LEU A 395 -4.96 -13.81 -22.59
C LEU A 395 -5.85 -13.02 -23.55
N THR A 396 -6.14 -13.58 -24.73
CA THR A 396 -7.00 -12.91 -25.73
C THR A 396 -8.41 -12.71 -25.22
N ALA A 397 -9.02 -13.75 -24.63
CA ALA A 397 -10.35 -13.65 -24.03
C ALA A 397 -10.36 -12.67 -22.86
N ASN A 398 -9.33 -12.72 -22.02
CA ASN A 398 -9.15 -11.80 -20.89
C ASN A 398 -9.10 -10.33 -21.37
N LEU A 399 -8.29 -10.04 -22.39
CA LEU A 399 -8.19 -8.69 -22.94
C LEU A 399 -9.52 -8.21 -23.53
N LEU A 400 -10.18 -9.04 -24.36
CA LEU A 400 -11.47 -8.67 -24.95
C LEU A 400 -12.54 -8.41 -23.89
N LEU A 401 -12.68 -9.30 -22.91
CA LEU A 401 -13.64 -9.12 -21.81
C LEU A 401 -13.29 -7.90 -20.96
N THR A 402 -12.01 -7.62 -20.74
CA THR A 402 -11.55 -6.43 -20.02
C THR A 402 -11.91 -5.15 -20.77
N LEU A 403 -11.73 -5.12 -22.09
CA LEU A 403 -12.10 -3.97 -22.92
C LEU A 403 -13.63 -3.76 -22.95
N LEU A 404 -14.41 -4.84 -23.10
CA LEU A 404 -15.87 -4.77 -23.11
C LEU A 404 -16.43 -4.31 -21.76
N ALA A 405 -16.09 -5.00 -20.67
CA ALA A 405 -16.59 -4.68 -19.34
C ALA A 405 -16.04 -3.32 -18.85
N GLY A 406 -14.76 -3.03 -19.16
CA GLY A 406 -14.13 -1.75 -18.84
C GLY A 406 -14.76 -0.59 -19.60
N GLY A 407 -15.00 -0.76 -20.91
CA GLY A 407 -15.69 0.23 -21.75
C GLY A 407 -17.13 0.50 -21.27
N ALA A 408 -17.88 -0.57 -20.94
CA ALA A 408 -19.23 -0.45 -20.38
C ALA A 408 -19.23 0.28 -19.02
N ALA A 409 -18.31 -0.06 -18.12
CA ALA A 409 -18.19 0.62 -16.82
C ALA A 409 -17.76 2.09 -17.01
N ALA A 410 -16.83 2.39 -17.91
CA ALA A 410 -16.43 3.76 -18.25
C ALA A 410 -17.63 4.59 -18.78
N TRP A 411 -18.44 3.98 -19.64
CA TRP A 411 -19.66 4.63 -20.14
C TRP A 411 -20.67 4.94 -19.04
N LEU A 412 -20.89 4.04 -18.08
CA LEU A 412 -21.78 4.24 -16.93
C LEU A 412 -21.26 5.31 -15.96
N LEU A 413 -19.95 5.39 -15.78
CA LEU A 413 -19.29 6.34 -14.86
C LEU A 413 -19.06 7.72 -15.48
N ARG A 414 -19.31 7.91 -16.76
CA ARG A 414 -19.20 9.22 -17.42
C ARG A 414 -20.19 10.21 -16.82
N ARG A 415 -19.84 11.50 -16.85
CA ARG A 415 -20.65 12.62 -16.36
C ARG A 415 -21.01 12.48 -14.86
N PRO A 416 -20.01 12.44 -13.97
CA PRO A 416 -20.25 12.51 -12.53
C PRO A 416 -20.88 13.87 -12.15
N ARG A 417 -21.80 13.86 -11.18
CA ARG A 417 -22.51 15.07 -10.71
C ARG A 417 -22.17 15.42 -9.26
N THR A 418 -21.68 14.46 -8.48
CA THR A 418 -21.32 14.65 -7.06
C THR A 418 -19.84 14.35 -6.84
N ALA A 419 -19.26 14.88 -5.76
CA ALA A 419 -17.86 14.63 -5.40
C ALA A 419 -17.55 13.14 -5.20
N LEU A 420 -18.52 12.34 -4.71
CA LEU A 420 -18.36 10.89 -4.60
C LEU A 420 -18.33 10.23 -5.99
N GLN A 421 -19.20 10.63 -6.89
CA GLN A 421 -19.21 10.12 -8.27
C GLN A 421 -17.92 10.48 -9.01
N GLU A 422 -17.38 11.69 -8.81
CA GLU A 422 -16.06 12.09 -9.33
C GLU A 422 -14.94 11.19 -8.81
N LEU A 423 -14.94 10.90 -7.50
CA LEU A 423 -13.97 9.98 -6.90
C LEU A 423 -14.05 8.59 -7.52
N LEU A 424 -15.26 8.01 -7.60
CA LEU A 424 -15.47 6.68 -8.18
C LEU A 424 -15.02 6.61 -9.64
N SER A 425 -15.37 7.64 -10.45
CA SER A 425 -14.95 7.73 -11.85
C SER A 425 -13.43 7.86 -11.97
N ALA A 426 -12.78 8.65 -11.12
CA ALA A 426 -11.33 8.82 -11.14
C ALA A 426 -10.57 7.56 -10.69
N LEU A 427 -11.03 6.88 -9.64
CA LEU A 427 -10.45 5.60 -9.20
C LEU A 427 -10.60 4.52 -10.28
N PHE A 428 -11.78 4.48 -10.94
CA PHE A 428 -12.01 3.57 -12.05
C PHE A 428 -11.06 3.83 -13.21
N ALA A 429 -11.00 5.08 -13.70
CA ALA A 429 -10.15 5.44 -14.83
C ALA A 429 -8.66 5.16 -14.56
N THR A 430 -8.20 5.49 -13.35
CA THR A 430 -6.82 5.18 -12.92
C THR A 430 -6.59 3.66 -12.87
N GLY A 431 -7.54 2.91 -12.31
CA GLY A 431 -7.45 1.45 -12.23
C GLY A 431 -7.44 0.78 -13.61
N LEU A 432 -8.34 1.21 -14.49
CA LEU A 432 -8.41 0.67 -15.86
C LEU A 432 -7.15 0.99 -16.66
N PHE A 433 -6.60 2.21 -16.52
CA PHE A 433 -5.34 2.58 -17.17
C PHE A 433 -4.19 1.65 -16.78
N TRP A 434 -3.97 1.44 -15.48
CA TRP A 434 -2.90 0.57 -15.00
C TRP A 434 -3.13 -0.90 -15.39
N LEU A 435 -4.38 -1.36 -15.31
CA LEU A 435 -4.74 -2.71 -15.71
C LEU A 435 -4.44 -2.97 -17.19
N LEU A 436 -4.91 -2.09 -18.07
CA LEU A 436 -4.66 -2.22 -19.52
C LEU A 436 -3.17 -2.10 -19.84
N LEU A 437 -2.47 -1.16 -19.23
CA LEU A 437 -1.03 -1.02 -19.39
C LEU A 437 -0.31 -2.31 -18.98
N GLY A 438 -0.68 -2.91 -17.86
CA GLY A 438 -0.12 -4.18 -17.41
C GLY A 438 -0.42 -5.35 -18.36
N LEU A 439 -1.61 -5.40 -18.97
CA LEU A 439 -1.94 -6.41 -19.97
C LEU A 439 -1.14 -6.22 -21.27
N VAL A 440 -0.82 -4.97 -21.65
CA VAL A 440 0.07 -4.69 -22.80
C VAL A 440 1.50 -5.16 -22.53
N PHE A 441 1.99 -5.06 -21.29
CA PHE A 441 3.31 -5.55 -20.91
C PHE A 441 3.36 -7.08 -20.69
N GLU A 442 2.21 -7.76 -20.68
CA GLU A 442 2.13 -9.19 -20.36
C GLU A 442 3.01 -10.07 -21.26
N PRO A 443 3.12 -9.87 -22.59
CA PRO A 443 3.98 -10.69 -23.43
C PRO A 443 5.49 -10.56 -23.13
N LEU A 444 5.89 -9.50 -22.43
CA LEU A 444 7.29 -9.27 -22.08
C LEU A 444 7.69 -10.09 -20.85
N GLU A 445 8.99 -10.24 -20.62
CA GLU A 445 9.58 -10.91 -19.46
C GLU A 445 9.08 -12.36 -19.26
N GLY A 446 8.57 -13.01 -20.33
CA GLY A 446 8.04 -14.39 -20.27
C GLY A 446 6.67 -14.51 -19.60
N GLY A 447 5.85 -13.46 -19.65
CA GLY A 447 4.52 -13.38 -19.07
C GLY A 447 4.47 -12.77 -17.68
N ILE A 448 3.25 -12.55 -17.17
CA ILE A 448 3.05 -11.98 -15.82
C ILE A 448 3.53 -12.95 -14.75
N LYS A 449 4.42 -12.51 -13.85
CA LYS A 449 4.96 -13.29 -12.74
C LYS A 449 5.17 -12.41 -11.53
N LYS A 450 4.99 -12.99 -10.34
CA LYS A 450 5.31 -12.33 -9.07
C LYS A 450 6.80 -12.45 -8.75
N ASP A 451 7.42 -13.58 -9.10
CA ASP A 451 8.80 -13.87 -8.73
C ASP A 451 9.53 -14.62 -9.86
N PRO A 452 10.49 -13.98 -10.55
CA PRO A 452 10.85 -12.55 -10.43
C PRO A 452 9.70 -11.63 -10.88
N ALA A 453 9.53 -10.52 -10.16
CA ALA A 453 8.41 -9.62 -10.40
C ALA A 453 8.53 -8.90 -11.76
N THR A 454 7.53 -9.06 -12.63
CA THR A 454 7.51 -8.47 -13.99
C THR A 454 6.82 -7.11 -14.01
N VAL A 455 7.07 -6.31 -15.05
CA VAL A 455 6.40 -5.01 -15.23
C VAL A 455 4.89 -5.17 -15.34
N SER A 456 4.44 -6.20 -16.06
CA SER A 456 3.03 -6.58 -16.15
C SER A 456 2.42 -6.79 -14.76
N TYR A 457 3.11 -7.51 -13.89
CA TYR A 457 2.66 -7.77 -12.52
C TYR A 457 2.42 -6.49 -11.72
N PHE A 458 3.34 -5.52 -11.79
CA PHE A 458 3.18 -4.27 -11.06
C PHE A 458 1.94 -3.50 -11.51
N PHE A 459 1.72 -3.40 -12.80
CA PHE A 459 0.64 -2.58 -13.33
C PHE A 459 -0.73 -3.25 -13.24
N VAL A 460 -0.82 -4.54 -13.55
CA VAL A 460 -2.06 -5.32 -13.36
C VAL A 460 -2.50 -5.23 -11.90
N THR A 461 -1.59 -5.49 -10.96
CA THR A 461 -1.95 -5.50 -9.53
C THR A 461 -2.27 -4.11 -8.99
N ALA A 462 -1.61 -3.04 -9.48
CA ALA A 462 -1.96 -1.66 -9.13
C ALA A 462 -3.35 -1.28 -9.68
N GLY A 463 -3.68 -1.71 -10.91
CA GLY A 463 -5.01 -1.53 -11.49
C GLY A 463 -6.10 -2.24 -10.69
N MET A 464 -5.88 -3.51 -10.37
CA MET A 464 -6.81 -4.29 -9.55
C MET A 464 -6.96 -3.71 -8.15
N ALA A 465 -5.88 -3.24 -7.50
CA ALA A 465 -5.94 -2.60 -6.19
C ALA A 465 -6.78 -1.32 -6.21
N SER A 466 -6.67 -0.49 -7.27
CA SER A 466 -7.50 0.70 -7.46
C SER A 466 -8.98 0.35 -7.60
N HIS A 467 -9.31 -0.72 -8.33
CA HIS A 467 -10.67 -1.22 -8.48
C HIS A 467 -11.24 -1.77 -7.16
N VAL A 468 -10.45 -2.51 -6.37
CA VAL A 468 -10.86 -2.93 -5.01
C VAL A 468 -11.09 -1.73 -4.11
N LEU A 469 -10.26 -0.68 -4.21
CA LEU A 469 -10.43 0.56 -3.45
C LEU A 469 -11.72 1.30 -3.85
N LEU A 470 -12.07 1.30 -5.14
CA LEU A 470 -13.36 1.80 -5.63
C LEU A 470 -14.53 1.03 -5.01
N LEU A 471 -14.49 -0.31 -5.07
CA LEU A 471 -15.54 -1.16 -4.49
C LEU A 471 -15.66 -0.97 -2.98
N ALA A 472 -14.54 -0.83 -2.28
CA ALA A 472 -14.52 -0.52 -0.85
C ALA A 472 -15.17 0.85 -0.55
N THR A 473 -14.88 1.86 -1.38
CA THR A 473 -15.50 3.18 -1.25
C THR A 473 -17.00 3.10 -1.51
N LEU A 474 -17.41 2.38 -2.55
CA LEU A 474 -18.83 2.15 -2.85
C LEU A 474 -19.54 1.42 -1.68
N LEU A 475 -18.91 0.41 -1.10
CA LEU A 475 -19.45 -0.34 0.03
C LEU A 475 -19.72 0.56 1.24
N PHE A 476 -18.77 1.42 1.61
CA PHE A 476 -18.93 2.27 2.80
C PHE A 476 -19.84 3.46 2.57
N GLU A 477 -19.77 4.10 1.41
CA GLU A 477 -20.48 5.36 1.16
C GLU A 477 -21.89 5.18 0.57
N SER A 478 -22.13 4.08 -0.14
CA SER A 478 -23.42 3.83 -0.77
C SER A 478 -24.23 2.73 -0.09
N LEU A 479 -23.56 1.66 0.34
CA LEU A 479 -24.22 0.50 0.94
C LEU A 479 -24.18 0.53 2.48
N HIS A 480 -23.63 1.61 3.06
CA HIS A 480 -23.51 1.80 4.52
C HIS A 480 -22.86 0.61 5.24
N GLY A 481 -21.88 0.01 4.60
CA GLY A 481 -21.11 -1.12 5.13
C GLY A 481 -20.50 -0.79 6.49
N ARG A 482 -20.55 -1.73 7.42
CA ARG A 482 -19.96 -1.54 8.75
C ARG A 482 -18.48 -1.89 8.74
N ALA A 483 -17.68 -1.14 9.50
CA ALA A 483 -16.29 -1.47 9.76
C ALA A 483 -16.21 -2.82 10.49
N GLY A 484 -15.91 -3.89 9.75
CA GLY A 484 -15.83 -5.26 10.24
C GLY A 484 -14.43 -5.64 10.75
N LEU A 485 -14.20 -6.94 10.88
CA LEU A 485 -12.90 -7.51 11.29
C LEU A 485 -11.78 -7.12 10.33
N LEU A 486 -12.04 -7.13 9.01
CA LEU A 486 -11.05 -6.76 7.98
C LEU A 486 -10.52 -5.34 8.16
N VAL A 487 -11.41 -4.36 8.38
CA VAL A 487 -10.99 -2.97 8.61
C VAL A 487 -10.10 -2.87 9.85
N ARG A 488 -10.44 -3.59 10.94
CA ARG A 488 -9.64 -3.58 12.17
C ARG A 488 -8.25 -4.19 11.95
N CYS A 489 -8.13 -5.23 11.12
CA CYS A 489 -6.84 -5.78 10.71
C CYS A 489 -6.02 -4.76 9.90
N GLY A 490 -6.67 -4.01 9.00
CA GLY A 490 -6.02 -2.93 8.24
C GLY A 490 -5.62 -1.73 9.11
N GLU A 491 -6.34 -1.47 10.22
CA GLU A 491 -5.98 -0.46 11.20
C GLU A 491 -4.74 -0.82 12.03
N ASN A 492 -4.51 -2.12 12.23
CA ASN A 492 -3.43 -2.65 13.05
C ASN A 492 -2.65 -3.77 12.32
N PRO A 493 -2.05 -3.43 11.17
CA PRO A 493 -1.52 -4.42 10.23
C PRO A 493 -0.37 -5.26 10.80
N MET A 494 0.48 -4.68 11.64
CA MET A 494 1.63 -5.40 12.20
C MET A 494 1.19 -6.49 13.20
N ILE A 495 0.18 -6.20 14.03
CA ILE A 495 -0.41 -7.21 14.91
C ILE A 495 -1.08 -8.29 14.05
N ALA A 496 -1.87 -7.91 13.03
CA ALA A 496 -2.55 -8.87 12.16
C ALA A 496 -1.57 -9.81 11.46
N TYR A 497 -0.42 -9.29 11.01
CA TYR A 497 0.63 -10.06 10.34
C TYR A 497 1.30 -11.08 11.28
N THR A 498 1.64 -10.66 12.51
CA THR A 498 2.41 -11.49 13.45
C THR A 498 1.55 -12.38 14.33
N ALA A 499 0.27 -12.06 14.51
CA ALA A 499 -0.61 -12.75 15.45
C ALA A 499 -0.68 -14.26 15.21
N ALA A 500 -0.76 -14.68 13.95
CA ALA A 500 -0.82 -16.10 13.58
C ALA A 500 0.46 -16.84 13.98
N GLY A 501 1.63 -16.39 13.50
CA GLY A 501 2.91 -17.08 13.68
C GLY A 501 3.51 -16.95 15.09
N TYR A 502 3.21 -15.87 15.79
CA TYR A 502 3.84 -15.57 17.09
C TYR A 502 2.92 -15.76 18.30
N VAL A 503 1.60 -15.92 18.09
CA VAL A 503 0.65 -16.13 19.19
C VAL A 503 -0.21 -17.35 18.95
N VAL A 504 -0.98 -17.39 17.85
CA VAL A 504 -1.97 -18.47 17.63
C VAL A 504 -1.28 -19.83 17.48
N VAL A 505 -0.33 -19.96 16.57
CA VAL A 505 0.37 -21.24 16.30
C VAL A 505 1.19 -21.70 17.51
N PRO A 506 1.98 -20.85 18.20
CA PRO A 506 2.66 -21.26 19.44
C PRO A 506 1.71 -21.78 20.53
N LEU A 507 0.54 -21.14 20.71
CA LEU A 507 -0.46 -21.60 21.68
C LEU A 507 -1.07 -22.94 21.30
N LEU A 508 -1.41 -23.15 20.02
CA LEU A 508 -1.91 -24.44 19.52
C LEU A 508 -0.84 -25.54 19.64
N PHE A 509 0.44 -25.18 19.47
CA PHE A 509 1.54 -26.13 19.59
C PHE A 509 1.80 -26.55 21.05
N ILE A 510 1.56 -25.65 22.03
CA ILE A 510 1.57 -26.00 23.46
C ILE A 510 0.39 -26.93 23.79
N GLU A 511 -0.80 -26.63 23.28
CA GLU A 511 -2.01 -27.41 23.52
C GLU A 511 -1.86 -28.87 23.07
N GLU A 512 -1.25 -29.09 21.90
CA GLU A 512 -0.96 -30.43 21.40
C GLU A 512 -0.13 -31.28 22.38
N GLN A 513 0.85 -30.65 23.07
CA GLN A 513 1.70 -31.33 24.05
C GLN A 513 0.96 -31.73 25.33
N TRP A 514 -0.22 -31.15 25.59
CA TRP A 514 -1.07 -31.46 26.75
C TRP A 514 -2.19 -32.50 26.44
N GLY A 515 -2.13 -33.12 25.25
CA GLY A 515 -3.03 -34.21 24.88
C GLY A 515 -4.34 -33.77 24.22
N PHE A 516 -4.54 -32.48 23.95
CA PHE A 516 -5.66 -31.99 23.15
C PHE A 516 -5.28 -32.00 21.67
N SER A 517 -5.05 -33.20 21.14
CA SER A 517 -4.63 -33.36 19.74
C SER A 517 -5.76 -32.98 18.79
N MET A 518 -5.51 -31.98 17.95
CA MET A 518 -6.32 -31.63 16.78
C MET A 518 -5.52 -31.96 15.50
N PRO A 519 -5.46 -33.23 15.08
CA PRO A 519 -4.57 -33.66 13.98
C PRO A 519 -4.75 -32.88 12.68
N TRP A 520 -5.98 -32.41 12.42
CA TRP A 520 -6.30 -31.60 11.24
C TRP A 520 -5.62 -30.21 11.25
N ILE A 521 -5.28 -29.65 12.41
CA ILE A 521 -4.53 -28.38 12.52
C ILE A 521 -3.10 -28.57 12.02
N TRP A 522 -2.53 -29.76 12.19
CA TRP A 522 -1.15 -30.05 11.80
C TRP A 522 -1.03 -30.71 10.42
N GLY A 523 -2.12 -30.79 9.68
CA GLY A 523 -2.14 -31.30 8.30
C GLY A 523 -2.51 -32.77 8.15
N ALA A 524 -2.83 -33.45 9.25
CA ALA A 524 -3.45 -34.76 9.19
C ALA A 524 -4.91 -34.62 8.77
N GLY A 525 -5.27 -35.16 7.61
CA GLY A 525 -6.62 -35.05 7.04
C GLY A 525 -6.59 -34.62 5.58
N GLY A 526 -7.67 -34.88 4.86
CA GLY A 526 -7.79 -34.54 3.41
C GLY A 526 -7.81 -33.06 3.12
N CYS A 527 -8.08 -32.70 1.85
CA CYS A 527 -8.12 -31.33 1.34
C CYS A 527 -8.92 -30.34 2.20
N GLY A 528 -10.07 -30.79 2.74
CA GLY A 528 -10.91 -29.94 3.60
C GLY A 528 -10.21 -29.52 4.90
N ALA A 529 -9.42 -30.40 5.51
CA ALA A 529 -8.66 -30.12 6.72
C ALA A 529 -7.56 -29.07 6.47
N GLY A 530 -6.87 -29.15 5.31
CA GLY A 530 -5.85 -28.20 4.93
C GLY A 530 -6.38 -26.76 4.76
N ILE A 531 -7.56 -26.59 4.16
CA ILE A 531 -8.23 -25.30 4.04
C ILE A 531 -8.74 -24.83 5.41
N ALA A 532 -9.40 -25.73 6.18
CA ALA A 532 -9.94 -25.42 7.50
C ALA A 532 -8.85 -24.90 8.45
N ARG A 533 -7.65 -25.47 8.43
CA ARG A 533 -6.47 -25.01 9.16
C ARG A 533 -6.18 -23.53 8.84
N GLY A 534 -6.04 -23.19 7.56
CA GLY A 534 -5.77 -21.83 7.13
C GLY A 534 -6.84 -20.85 7.62
N VAL A 535 -8.12 -21.23 7.46
CA VAL A 535 -9.27 -20.41 7.85
C VAL A 535 -9.31 -20.20 9.37
N VAL A 536 -9.17 -21.26 10.17
CA VAL A 536 -9.27 -21.17 11.65
C VAL A 536 -8.13 -20.33 12.21
N ILE A 537 -6.87 -20.57 11.80
CA ILE A 537 -5.71 -19.78 12.27
C ILE A 537 -5.88 -18.32 11.90
N THR A 538 -6.34 -18.05 10.67
CA THR A 538 -6.60 -16.67 10.21
C THR A 538 -7.71 -16.00 11.01
N LEU A 539 -8.81 -16.66 11.28
CA LEU A 539 -9.91 -16.12 12.09
C LEU A 539 -9.46 -15.81 13.52
N LEU A 540 -8.69 -16.69 14.14
CA LEU A 540 -8.13 -16.46 15.48
C LEU A 540 -7.19 -15.24 15.49
N ALA A 541 -6.32 -15.11 14.49
CA ALA A 541 -5.45 -13.94 14.34
C ALA A 541 -6.25 -12.65 14.12
N MET A 542 -7.33 -12.68 13.33
CA MET A 542 -8.24 -11.55 13.12
C MET A 542 -8.98 -11.15 14.42
N LEU A 543 -9.47 -12.12 15.17
CA LEU A 543 -10.16 -11.90 16.44
C LEU A 543 -9.21 -11.26 17.46
N LEU A 544 -8.00 -11.81 17.58
CA LEU A 544 -6.95 -11.24 18.43
C LEU A 544 -6.64 -9.80 18.04
N THR A 545 -6.37 -9.55 16.76
CA THR A 545 -6.12 -8.19 16.24
C THR A 545 -7.29 -7.25 16.52
N SER A 546 -8.52 -7.72 16.32
CA SER A 546 -9.72 -6.94 16.62
C SER A 546 -9.85 -6.59 18.10
N ALA A 547 -9.48 -7.50 19.01
CA ALA A 547 -9.48 -7.25 20.46
C ALA A 547 -8.51 -6.13 20.84
N PHE A 548 -7.29 -6.14 20.30
CA PHE A 548 -6.30 -5.06 20.50
C PHE A 548 -6.78 -3.74 19.89
N THR A 549 -7.32 -3.76 18.67
CA THR A 549 -7.82 -2.57 17.99
C THR A 549 -9.01 -1.94 18.73
N ARG A 550 -9.95 -2.74 19.26
CA ARG A 550 -11.06 -2.25 20.10
C ARG A 550 -10.57 -1.57 21.38
N ARG A 551 -9.52 -2.09 22.00
CA ARG A 551 -8.86 -1.48 23.18
C ARG A 551 -7.95 -0.32 22.82
N ARG A 552 -7.89 0.10 21.52
CA ARG A 552 -7.05 1.18 21.00
C ARG A 552 -5.55 0.97 21.21
N LEU A 553 -5.12 -0.27 21.26
CA LEU A 553 -3.72 -0.68 21.32
C LEU A 553 -3.20 -0.89 19.89
N PHE A 554 -2.44 0.07 19.39
CA PHE A 554 -1.92 0.05 18.02
C PHE A 554 -0.40 -0.04 18.04
N TRP A 555 0.15 -0.90 17.20
CA TRP A 555 1.57 -0.87 16.89
C TRP A 555 1.86 0.23 15.87
N ARG A 556 2.81 1.09 16.20
CA ARG A 556 3.18 2.24 15.37
C ARG A 556 4.69 2.30 15.17
N THR A 557 5.10 2.36 13.91
CA THR A 557 6.49 2.59 13.50
C THR A 557 6.79 4.07 13.36
#